data_96e1bc6cc6d16dcc0d3cd26a58057a10
#
_entry.id   96e1bc6cc6d16dcc0d3cd26a58057a10
#
_cell.length_a   1.000
_cell.length_b   1.000
_cell.length_c   1.000
_cell.angle_alpha   90.00
_cell.angle_beta   90.00
_cell.angle_gamma   90.00
#
_symmetry.space_group_name_H-M   'P 1'
#
loop_
_entity.id
_entity.type
_entity.pdbx_description
1 polymer ?
#
loop_
_entity_poly.entity_id
_entity_poly.type
_entity_poly.pdbx_seq_one_letter_code
_entity_poly.pdbx_strand_id
1 'polypeptide(L)'
;MKTFLLAVLTLMMLTQAQAQKDKRWQHKQQGLGGDNTVYFVTYFSNANSESLSDSTVRVINDGDTNANLWAAYYVFDDRQELSECCACVTTPDGIDSESVNLELTSNPLTGRVLTRGAIKVIASSTGDPTALKPTAGLRGWATHVQSSGDVTETLLAPSNLSSGEQSLLQNLCYYLGILGSGQGICSCTPEGSDF
;
A
#
# COMPACT_ATOMS: atom_id res chain seq x y z
N MET A 1 -17.63 -60.24 -8.84
CA MET A 1 -17.90 -59.17 -7.83
C MET A 1 -16.67 -58.55 -7.21
N LYS A 2 -15.62 -59.24 -6.92
CA LYS A 2 -14.39 -58.65 -6.27
C LYS A 2 -13.63 -57.63 -7.15
N THR A 3 -13.61 -57.81 -8.47
CA THR A 3 -12.91 -56.93 -9.40
C THR A 3 -13.63 -55.56 -9.61
N PHE A 4 -14.97 -55.55 -9.48
CA PHE A 4 -15.75 -54.31 -9.65
C PHE A 4 -15.61 -53.38 -8.44
N LEU A 5 -15.45 -53.94 -7.23
CA LEU A 5 -15.28 -53.17 -6.01
C LEU A 5 -13.92 -52.44 -5.95
N LEU A 6 -12.87 -53.09 -6.48
CA LEU A 6 -11.52 -52.45 -6.55
C LEU A 6 -11.50 -51.26 -7.51
N ALA A 7 -12.17 -51.32 -8.63
CA ALA A 7 -12.23 -50.24 -9.62
C ALA A 7 -12.97 -48.99 -9.10
N VAL A 8 -14.02 -49.19 -8.32
CA VAL A 8 -14.77 -48.08 -7.71
C VAL A 8 -13.97 -47.39 -6.60
N LEU A 9 -13.24 -48.16 -5.79
CA LEU A 9 -12.37 -47.57 -4.73
C LEU A 9 -11.22 -46.74 -5.32
N THR A 10 -10.59 -47.18 -6.42
CA THR A 10 -9.52 -46.42 -7.07
C THR A 10 -10.03 -45.15 -7.72
N LEU A 11 -11.25 -45.14 -8.27
CA LEU A 11 -11.84 -43.93 -8.87
C LEU A 11 -12.19 -42.88 -7.80
N MET A 12 -12.67 -43.31 -6.62
CA MET A 12 -12.96 -42.39 -5.49
C MET A 12 -11.68 -41.76 -4.93
N MET A 13 -10.55 -42.48 -4.89
CA MET A 13 -9.28 -41.91 -4.41
C MET A 13 -8.69 -40.90 -5.38
N LEU A 14 -8.87 -41.07 -6.70
CA LEU A 14 -8.40 -40.10 -7.70
C LEU A 14 -9.18 -38.79 -7.65
N THR A 15 -10.49 -38.82 -7.40
CA THR A 15 -11.30 -37.61 -7.28
C THR A 15 -10.99 -36.81 -6.02
N GLN A 16 -10.64 -37.47 -4.92
CA GLN A 16 -10.23 -36.80 -3.69
C GLN A 16 -8.86 -36.13 -3.82
N ALA A 17 -7.92 -36.74 -4.55
CA ALA A 17 -6.60 -36.16 -4.79
C ALA A 17 -6.65 -34.92 -5.70
N GLN A 18 -7.58 -34.87 -6.65
CA GLN A 18 -7.80 -33.68 -7.50
C GLN A 18 -8.45 -32.55 -6.71
N ALA A 19 -9.48 -32.83 -5.89
CA ALA A 19 -10.11 -31.84 -5.05
C ALA A 19 -9.16 -31.21 -4.00
N GLN A 20 -8.16 -31.98 -3.52
CA GLN A 20 -7.12 -31.44 -2.65
C GLN A 20 -6.11 -30.57 -3.41
N LYS A 21 -5.78 -30.89 -4.66
CA LYS A 21 -4.92 -30.04 -5.50
C LYS A 21 -5.59 -28.70 -5.79
N ASP A 22 -6.85 -28.68 -6.13
CA ASP A 22 -7.59 -27.45 -6.44
C ASP A 22 -7.69 -26.53 -5.20
N LYS A 23 -7.95 -27.09 -4.02
CA LYS A 23 -7.93 -26.32 -2.76
C LYS A 23 -6.55 -25.74 -2.45
N ARG A 24 -5.47 -26.48 -2.77
CA ARG A 24 -4.10 -26.03 -2.55
C ARG A 24 -3.69 -24.88 -3.48
N TRP A 25 -4.21 -24.86 -4.70
CA TRP A 25 -4.02 -23.75 -5.65
C TRP A 25 -4.80 -22.51 -5.23
N GLN A 26 -6.04 -22.65 -4.77
CA GLN A 26 -6.85 -21.54 -4.24
C GLN A 26 -6.21 -20.90 -2.99
N HIS A 27 -5.65 -21.70 -2.06
CA HIS A 27 -4.92 -21.16 -0.91
C HIS A 27 -3.60 -20.45 -1.28
N LYS A 28 -2.96 -20.83 -2.39
CA LYS A 28 -1.72 -20.19 -2.85
C LYS A 28 -1.97 -18.85 -3.55
N GLN A 29 -3.15 -18.65 -4.13
CA GLN A 29 -3.58 -17.36 -4.68
C GLN A 29 -4.06 -16.37 -3.60
N GLN A 30 -4.54 -16.84 -2.45
CA GLN A 30 -4.89 -15.99 -1.30
C GLN A 30 -3.68 -15.37 -0.57
N GLY A 31 -2.46 -15.75 -0.93
CA GLY A 31 -1.22 -15.25 -0.31
C GLY A 31 -0.55 -14.06 -1.01
N LEU A 32 -1.10 -13.62 -2.14
CA LEU A 32 -0.62 -12.44 -2.87
C LEU A 32 -1.77 -11.42 -2.93
N GLY A 33 -1.95 -10.63 -1.87
CA GLY A 33 -2.93 -9.56 -1.73
C GLY A 33 -4.23 -9.86 -2.49
N GLY A 34 -5.25 -10.42 -1.85
CA GLY A 34 -6.52 -10.71 -2.52
C GLY A 34 -7.05 -9.44 -3.20
N ASP A 35 -7.78 -9.62 -4.30
CA ASP A 35 -8.36 -8.56 -5.14
C ASP A 35 -9.20 -7.49 -4.41
N ASN A 36 -9.32 -7.61 -3.08
CA ASN A 36 -10.09 -6.72 -2.21
C ASN A 36 -9.24 -5.94 -1.19
N THR A 37 -7.90 -5.96 -1.28
CA THR A 37 -7.06 -5.20 -0.35
C THR A 37 -7.16 -3.71 -0.65
N VAL A 38 -7.51 -2.94 0.37
CA VAL A 38 -7.63 -1.47 0.30
C VAL A 38 -6.62 -0.75 1.18
N TYR A 39 -5.91 -1.47 2.05
CA TYR A 39 -5.04 -0.89 3.05
C TYR A 39 -3.69 -1.60 3.10
N PHE A 40 -2.62 -0.83 3.06
CA PHE A 40 -1.25 -1.30 3.03
C PHE A 40 -0.41 -0.54 4.04
N VAL A 41 0.65 -1.18 4.50
CA VAL A 41 1.60 -0.59 5.43
C VAL A 41 3.02 -0.86 4.94
N THR A 42 3.86 0.17 5.02
CA THR A 42 5.30 0.06 4.78
C THR A 42 6.05 0.94 5.78
N TYR A 43 7.36 0.95 5.71
CA TYR A 43 8.21 1.81 6.53
C TYR A 43 9.25 2.51 5.66
N PHE A 44 9.85 3.54 6.20
CA PHE A 44 11.03 4.15 5.62
C PHE A 44 12.13 4.30 6.67
N SER A 45 13.36 4.30 6.22
CA SER A 45 14.55 4.48 7.05
C SER A 45 15.61 5.22 6.26
N ASN A 46 16.51 5.91 6.97
CA ASN A 46 17.58 6.69 6.39
C ASN A 46 17.11 7.78 5.40
N ALA A 47 15.86 8.23 5.49
CA ALA A 47 15.33 9.30 4.68
C ALA A 47 16.02 10.64 4.99
N ASN A 48 16.00 11.53 4.03
CA ASN A 48 16.61 12.87 4.12
C ASN A 48 18.09 12.88 4.50
N SER A 49 18.80 11.81 4.14
CA SER A 49 20.27 11.72 4.29
C SER A 49 20.94 12.28 3.05
N GLU A 50 21.89 13.21 3.22
CA GLU A 50 22.63 13.80 2.11
C GLU A 50 23.54 12.80 1.36
N SER A 51 23.86 11.67 1.99
CA SER A 51 24.81 10.69 1.47
C SER A 51 24.16 9.41 0.92
N LEU A 52 22.86 9.25 1.06
CA LEU A 52 22.14 8.03 0.68
C LEU A 52 21.11 8.33 -0.41
N SER A 53 20.80 7.30 -1.20
CA SER A 53 19.72 7.37 -2.17
C SER A 53 18.36 7.60 -1.50
N ASP A 54 17.43 8.16 -2.23
CA ASP A 54 16.06 8.29 -1.75
C ASP A 54 15.31 6.94 -1.81
N SER A 55 14.36 6.79 -0.91
CA SER A 55 13.36 5.72 -0.95
C SER A 55 12.16 6.16 -1.76
N THR A 56 11.46 5.22 -2.37
CA THR A 56 10.24 5.50 -3.14
C THR A 56 9.10 4.57 -2.71
N VAL A 57 7.89 5.08 -2.78
CA VAL A 57 6.67 4.27 -2.71
C VAL A 57 5.99 4.33 -4.06
N ARG A 58 5.74 3.18 -4.66
CA ARG A 58 5.10 3.06 -5.97
C ARG A 58 3.80 2.32 -5.85
N VAL A 59 2.79 2.79 -6.56
CA VAL A 59 1.49 2.13 -6.68
C VAL A 59 1.09 2.01 -8.14
N ILE A 60 0.44 0.91 -8.49
CA ILE A 60 -0.19 0.69 -9.78
C ILE A 60 -1.70 0.58 -9.54
N ASN A 61 -2.48 1.26 -10.37
CA ASN A 61 -3.89 0.97 -10.54
C ASN A 61 -3.99 -0.18 -11.53
N ASP A 62 -4.48 -1.35 -11.08
CA ASP A 62 -4.53 -2.57 -11.89
C ASP A 62 -5.60 -2.56 -12.99
N GLY A 63 -6.34 -1.46 -13.12
CA GLY A 63 -7.35 -1.26 -14.15
C GLY A 63 -8.67 -1.97 -13.90
N ASP A 64 -8.80 -2.83 -12.92
CA ASP A 64 -10.01 -3.62 -12.66
C ASP A 64 -11.27 -2.78 -12.51
N THR A 65 -11.14 -1.59 -11.94
CA THR A 65 -12.27 -0.65 -11.76
C THR A 65 -12.56 0.19 -13.00
N ASN A 66 -11.66 0.21 -13.98
CA ASN A 66 -11.68 1.11 -15.15
C ASN A 66 -11.92 2.59 -14.78
N ALA A 67 -11.44 3.00 -13.61
CA ALA A 67 -11.58 4.34 -13.04
C ALA A 67 -10.30 4.77 -12.36
N ASN A 68 -10.10 6.09 -12.22
CA ASN A 68 -9.03 6.60 -11.40
C ASN A 68 -9.20 6.14 -9.95
N LEU A 69 -8.09 5.73 -9.35
CA LEU A 69 -7.96 5.48 -7.92
C LEU A 69 -6.98 6.48 -7.31
N TRP A 70 -7.10 6.69 -6.02
CA TRP A 70 -6.19 7.52 -5.24
C TRP A 70 -5.49 6.66 -4.21
N ALA A 71 -4.18 6.80 -4.13
CA ALA A 71 -3.40 6.31 -3.02
C ALA A 71 -3.37 7.40 -1.94
N ALA A 72 -4.10 7.21 -0.86
CA ALA A 72 -4.06 8.12 0.27
C ALA A 72 -2.92 7.72 1.21
N TYR A 73 -1.92 8.57 1.34
CA TYR A 73 -0.73 8.38 2.16
C TYR A 73 -0.91 9.04 3.52
N TYR A 74 -0.51 8.34 4.58
CA TYR A 74 -0.43 8.83 5.95
C TYR A 74 0.95 8.50 6.49
N VAL A 75 1.77 9.52 6.66
CA VAL A 75 3.17 9.39 7.04
C VAL A 75 3.32 9.65 8.53
N PHE A 76 3.78 8.65 9.26
CA PHE A 76 4.05 8.72 10.68
C PHE A 76 5.55 8.75 10.94
N ASP A 77 5.96 9.58 11.86
CA ASP A 77 7.34 9.62 12.33
C ASP A 77 7.66 8.47 13.33
N ASP A 78 8.90 8.40 13.78
CA ASP A 78 9.37 7.41 14.76
C ASP A 78 8.85 7.64 16.19
N ARG A 79 8.09 8.72 16.43
CA ARG A 79 7.38 9.02 17.68
C ARG A 79 5.90 8.66 17.59
N GLN A 80 5.46 8.05 16.50
CA GLN A 80 4.07 7.66 16.24
C GLN A 80 3.12 8.85 16.01
N GLU A 81 3.65 10.01 15.62
CA GLU A 81 2.85 11.19 15.30
C GLU A 81 2.62 11.25 13.79
N LEU A 82 1.38 11.56 13.35
CA LEU A 82 1.11 11.84 11.94
C LEU A 82 1.82 13.13 11.56
N SER A 83 2.74 13.01 10.62
CA SER A 83 3.57 14.10 10.14
C SER A 83 3.04 14.74 8.87
N GLU A 84 2.59 13.91 7.93
CA GLU A 84 2.05 14.35 6.65
C GLU A 84 0.94 13.43 6.16
N CYS A 85 0.02 13.97 5.35
CA CYS A 85 -0.97 13.19 4.61
C CYS A 85 -1.30 13.85 3.28
N CYS A 86 -1.60 13.03 2.27
CA CYS A 86 -2.08 13.45 0.95
C CYS A 86 -2.81 12.31 0.25
N ALA A 87 -3.37 12.57 -0.94
CA ALA A 87 -3.93 11.53 -1.79
C ALA A 87 -3.53 11.81 -3.24
N CYS A 88 -2.78 10.88 -3.84
CA CYS A 88 -2.23 10.98 -5.17
C CYS A 88 -3.04 10.11 -6.13
N VAL A 89 -3.33 10.66 -7.32
CA VAL A 89 -4.18 9.97 -8.31
C VAL A 89 -3.35 9.00 -9.13
N THR A 90 -3.94 7.85 -9.43
CA THR A 90 -3.37 6.85 -10.35
C THR A 90 -4.45 6.47 -11.37
N THR A 91 -4.20 6.75 -12.64
CA THR A 91 -5.10 6.40 -13.75
C THR A 91 -5.16 4.89 -13.97
N PRO A 92 -6.21 4.34 -14.61
CA PRO A 92 -6.24 2.91 -14.94
C PRO A 92 -4.99 2.49 -15.70
N ASP A 93 -4.40 1.36 -15.31
CA ASP A 93 -3.13 0.84 -15.83
C ASP A 93 -1.92 1.77 -15.65
N GLY A 94 -2.09 2.85 -14.88
CA GLY A 94 -1.05 3.81 -14.55
C GLY A 94 -0.23 3.39 -13.33
N ILE A 95 0.97 3.95 -13.24
CA ILE A 95 1.86 3.87 -12.08
C ILE A 95 2.05 5.27 -11.51
N ASP A 96 2.01 5.36 -10.21
CA ASP A 96 2.36 6.54 -9.43
C ASP A 96 3.56 6.23 -8.54
N SER A 97 4.54 7.14 -8.48
CA SER A 97 5.84 6.90 -7.84
C SER A 97 6.21 8.09 -6.97
N GLU A 98 6.05 7.97 -5.67
CA GLU A 98 6.30 9.04 -4.71
C GLU A 98 7.67 8.91 -4.04
N SER A 99 8.45 9.97 -4.11
CA SER A 99 9.70 10.14 -3.39
C SER A 99 9.42 10.27 -1.88
N VAL A 100 10.13 9.51 -1.06
CA VAL A 100 10.01 9.66 0.39
C VAL A 100 10.56 11.01 0.84
N ASN A 101 11.69 11.45 0.30
CA ASN A 101 12.35 12.70 0.73
C ASN A 101 11.65 13.94 0.17
N LEU A 102 11.32 13.94 -1.13
CA LEU A 102 10.88 15.15 -1.83
C LEU A 102 9.38 15.36 -1.77
N GLU A 103 8.60 14.31 -1.48
CA GLU A 103 7.14 14.35 -1.56
C GLU A 103 6.47 13.93 -0.26
N LEU A 104 6.81 12.74 0.27
CA LEU A 104 6.10 12.18 1.41
C LEU A 104 6.61 12.68 2.78
N THR A 105 7.81 13.31 2.84
CA THR A 105 8.39 13.84 4.08
C THR A 105 8.97 15.25 3.92
N SER A 106 8.57 15.96 2.87
CA SER A 106 9.13 17.26 2.53
C SER A 106 8.51 18.44 3.30
N ASN A 107 7.32 18.24 3.86
CA ASN A 107 6.54 19.29 4.50
C ASN A 107 5.97 18.87 5.87
N PRO A 108 6.78 18.35 6.78
CA PRO A 108 6.32 17.79 8.05
C PRO A 108 5.62 18.83 8.94
N LEU A 109 4.52 18.44 9.58
CA LEU A 109 3.71 19.32 10.47
C LEU A 109 4.56 20.08 11.48
N THR A 110 5.53 19.43 12.08
CA THR A 110 6.39 20.04 13.13
C THR A 110 7.64 20.71 12.59
N GLY A 111 7.86 20.71 11.27
CA GLY A 111 9.11 21.18 10.65
C GLY A 111 10.33 20.29 10.97
N ARG A 112 10.12 19.15 11.63
CA ARG A 112 11.19 18.22 11.95
C ARG A 112 11.52 17.34 10.74
N VAL A 113 12.80 17.25 10.38
CA VAL A 113 13.26 16.33 9.33
C VAL A 113 13.03 14.88 9.77
N LEU A 114 12.26 14.14 8.99
CA LEU A 114 11.97 12.72 9.23
C LEU A 114 13.08 11.86 8.63
N THR A 115 13.67 10.99 9.45
CA THR A 115 14.69 10.05 8.97
C THR A 115 14.21 8.60 8.92
N ARG A 116 13.11 8.30 9.60
CA ARG A 116 12.47 6.99 9.65
C ARG A 116 11.04 7.11 10.16
N GLY A 117 10.23 6.15 9.78
CA GLY A 117 8.83 6.12 10.18
C GLY A 117 8.04 5.05 9.45
N ALA A 118 6.72 5.17 9.49
CA ALA A 118 5.79 4.28 8.81
C ALA A 118 4.93 5.05 7.83
N ILE A 119 4.60 4.42 6.71
CA ILE A 119 3.68 4.94 5.72
C ILE A 119 2.51 3.96 5.63
N LYS A 120 1.30 4.49 5.83
CA LYS A 120 0.06 3.77 5.61
C LYS A 120 -0.57 4.28 4.33
N VAL A 121 -1.00 3.35 3.48
CA VAL A 121 -1.59 3.67 2.17
C VAL A 121 -2.99 3.09 2.12
N ILE A 122 -3.98 3.92 1.79
CA ILE A 122 -5.36 3.48 1.57
C ILE A 122 -5.73 3.74 0.11
N ALA A 123 -6.12 2.67 -0.59
CA ALA A 123 -6.70 2.77 -1.92
C ALA A 123 -8.13 3.33 -1.81
N SER A 124 -8.45 4.37 -2.59
CA SER A 124 -9.73 5.07 -2.51
C SER A 124 -10.24 5.48 -3.88
N SER A 125 -11.55 5.57 -4.04
CA SER A 125 -12.19 6.19 -5.21
C SER A 125 -12.37 7.71 -5.07
N THR A 126 -11.88 8.31 -3.99
CA THR A 126 -11.90 9.77 -3.77
C THR A 126 -10.51 10.26 -3.38
N GLY A 127 -10.13 11.45 -3.88
CA GLY A 127 -8.84 12.08 -3.63
C GLY A 127 -8.78 12.95 -2.37
N ASP A 128 -9.76 12.85 -1.48
CA ASP A 128 -9.76 13.57 -0.21
C ASP A 128 -9.31 12.63 0.92
N PRO A 129 -8.09 12.79 1.47
CA PRO A 129 -7.59 11.92 2.53
C PRO A 129 -8.36 12.07 3.85
N THR A 130 -9.23 13.08 3.98
CA THR A 130 -10.11 13.28 5.14
C THR A 130 -11.49 12.65 4.96
N ALA A 131 -11.83 12.21 3.73
CA ALA A 131 -13.15 11.67 3.37
C ALA A 131 -13.05 10.51 2.37
N LEU A 132 -12.24 9.51 2.71
CA LEU A 132 -11.96 8.36 1.84
C LEU A 132 -13.19 7.49 1.60
N LYS A 133 -13.22 6.91 0.40
CA LYS A 133 -14.07 5.79 0.02
C LYS A 133 -13.18 4.60 -0.36
N PRO A 134 -12.78 3.76 0.61
CA PRO A 134 -11.86 2.66 0.36
C PRO A 134 -12.35 1.79 -0.80
N THR A 135 -11.50 1.59 -1.80
CA THR A 135 -11.81 0.89 -3.05
C THR A 135 -10.59 0.10 -3.45
N ALA A 136 -10.73 -1.20 -3.65
CA ALA A 136 -9.63 -2.07 -4.09
C ALA A 136 -9.24 -1.78 -5.55
N GLY A 137 -8.04 -2.22 -5.94
CA GLY A 137 -7.51 -2.06 -7.30
C GLY A 137 -6.12 -1.43 -7.34
N LEU A 138 -5.55 -1.06 -6.18
CA LEU A 138 -4.14 -0.66 -6.09
C LEU A 138 -3.26 -1.83 -5.68
N ARG A 139 -2.09 -1.90 -6.28
CA ARG A 139 -0.96 -2.75 -5.86
C ARG A 139 0.26 -1.86 -5.73
N GLY A 140 1.17 -2.20 -4.82
CA GLY A 140 2.32 -1.33 -4.66
C GLY A 140 3.52 -2.01 -4.02
N TRP A 141 4.64 -1.32 -4.11
CA TRP A 141 5.91 -1.68 -3.48
C TRP A 141 6.66 -0.45 -3.03
N ALA A 142 7.62 -0.64 -2.16
CA ALA A 142 8.47 0.41 -1.66
C ALA A 142 9.94 0.00 -1.72
N THR A 143 10.81 0.96 -2.00
CA THR A 143 12.25 0.79 -1.81
C THR A 143 12.64 1.21 -0.39
N HIS A 144 13.59 0.48 0.17
CA HIS A 144 14.15 0.76 1.50
C HIS A 144 15.65 0.91 1.39
N VAL A 145 16.18 2.01 1.88
CA VAL A 145 17.60 2.32 1.86
C VAL A 145 18.22 1.93 3.20
N GLN A 146 19.26 1.09 3.14
CA GLN A 146 20.02 0.65 4.30
C GLN A 146 21.09 1.68 4.64
N SER A 147 21.60 1.65 5.88
CA SER A 147 22.70 2.53 6.29
C SER A 147 24.02 2.28 5.52
N SER A 148 24.17 1.13 4.88
CA SER A 148 25.26 0.80 3.95
C SER A 148 25.12 1.47 2.59
N GLY A 149 23.95 2.05 2.26
CA GLY A 149 23.59 2.54 0.94
C GLY A 149 22.93 1.50 0.03
N ASP A 150 22.83 0.24 0.48
CA ASP A 150 22.12 -0.80 -0.25
C ASP A 150 20.62 -0.48 -0.31
N VAL A 151 20.00 -0.76 -1.45
CA VAL A 151 18.56 -0.58 -1.68
C VAL A 151 17.90 -1.93 -1.80
N THR A 152 16.83 -2.12 -1.05
CA THR A 152 15.95 -3.29 -1.14
C THR A 152 14.55 -2.86 -1.56
N GLU A 153 13.85 -3.72 -2.29
CA GLU A 153 12.48 -3.47 -2.70
C GLU A 153 11.55 -4.54 -2.15
N THR A 154 10.42 -4.13 -1.59
CA THR A 154 9.42 -5.03 -1.00
C THR A 154 8.02 -4.62 -1.42
N LEU A 155 7.13 -5.60 -1.57
CA LEU A 155 5.70 -5.31 -1.74
C LEU A 155 5.16 -4.59 -0.50
N LEU A 156 4.24 -3.67 -0.71
CA LEU A 156 3.48 -3.07 0.38
C LEU A 156 2.72 -4.18 1.13
N ALA A 157 2.88 -4.23 2.44
CA ALA A 157 2.25 -5.26 3.25
C ALA A 157 0.73 -5.03 3.34
N PRO A 158 -0.11 -5.94 2.83
CA PRO A 158 -1.56 -5.83 2.96
C PRO A 158 -1.97 -5.94 4.43
N SER A 159 -2.93 -5.12 4.83
CA SER A 159 -3.45 -5.07 6.20
C SER A 159 -4.96 -4.91 6.21
N ASN A 160 -5.59 -5.14 7.35
CA ASN A 160 -7.03 -4.98 7.52
C ASN A 160 -7.35 -3.54 7.93
N LEU A 161 -8.17 -2.86 7.12
CA LEU A 161 -8.68 -1.54 7.44
C LEU A 161 -9.94 -1.67 8.30
N SER A 162 -9.83 -1.44 9.60
CA SER A 162 -11.01 -1.32 10.45
C SER A 162 -11.66 0.06 10.29
N SER A 163 -12.95 0.16 10.58
CA SER A 163 -13.65 1.46 10.58
C SER A 163 -13.05 2.44 11.59
N GLY A 164 -12.53 1.93 12.72
CA GLY A 164 -11.83 2.74 13.71
C GLY A 164 -10.53 3.31 13.18
N GLU A 165 -9.72 2.49 12.50
CA GLU A 165 -8.47 2.93 11.87
C GLU A 165 -8.73 3.94 10.76
N GLN A 166 -9.70 3.67 9.88
CA GLN A 166 -10.08 4.61 8.83
C GLN A 166 -10.49 5.96 9.41
N SER A 167 -11.39 5.97 10.40
CA SER A 167 -11.85 7.20 11.05
C SER A 167 -10.71 7.95 11.74
N LEU A 168 -9.79 7.23 12.39
CA LEU A 168 -8.64 7.83 13.04
C LEU A 168 -7.74 8.54 12.02
N LEU A 169 -7.36 7.88 10.94
CA LEU A 169 -6.49 8.44 9.91
C LEU A 169 -7.12 9.67 9.25
N GLN A 170 -8.40 9.59 8.89
CA GLN A 170 -9.14 10.71 8.31
C GLN A 170 -9.19 11.91 9.26
N ASN A 171 -9.49 11.69 10.55
CA ASN A 171 -9.55 12.76 11.54
C ASN A 171 -8.18 13.38 11.80
N LEU A 172 -7.12 12.56 11.90
CA LEU A 172 -5.76 13.08 12.07
C LEU A 172 -5.35 13.97 10.89
N CYS A 173 -5.61 13.53 9.65
CA CYS A 173 -5.32 14.32 8.46
C CYS A 173 -6.16 15.61 8.41
N TYR A 174 -7.44 15.55 8.78
CA TYR A 174 -8.30 16.73 8.87
C TYR A 174 -7.74 17.77 9.85
N TYR A 175 -7.37 17.36 11.07
CA TYR A 175 -6.79 18.27 12.05
C TYR A 175 -5.44 18.81 11.61
N LEU A 176 -4.64 18.01 10.94
CA LEU A 176 -3.35 18.43 10.39
C LEU A 176 -3.53 19.53 9.35
N GLY A 177 -4.50 19.40 8.44
CA GLY A 177 -4.85 20.46 7.48
C GLY A 177 -5.32 21.77 8.12
N ILE A 178 -6.03 21.70 9.25
CA ILE A 178 -6.49 22.89 9.98
C ILE A 178 -5.37 23.55 10.79
N LEU A 179 -4.59 22.75 11.52
CA LEU A 179 -3.60 23.23 12.47
C LEU A 179 -2.24 23.55 11.83
N GLY A 180 -1.93 22.89 10.72
CA GLY A 180 -0.62 22.94 10.09
C GLY A 180 -0.32 24.23 9.34
N SER A 181 -1.30 25.11 9.12
CA SER A 181 -1.09 26.36 8.36
C SER A 181 -0.38 26.14 7.01
N GLY A 182 -0.70 25.04 6.33
CA GLY A 182 -0.08 24.61 5.07
C GLY A 182 1.05 23.57 5.24
N GLN A 183 1.46 23.29 6.47
CA GLN A 183 2.38 22.17 6.77
C GLN A 183 1.59 20.88 6.99
N GLY A 184 2.28 19.73 6.86
CA GLY A 184 1.68 18.43 7.08
C GLY A 184 0.93 17.86 5.86
N ILE A 185 0.92 18.57 4.75
CA ILE A 185 0.34 18.10 3.48
C ILE A 185 1.48 17.69 2.58
N CYS A 186 1.60 16.40 2.28
CA CYS A 186 2.57 15.90 1.33
C CYS A 186 2.20 16.28 -0.11
N SER A 187 3.16 16.30 -1.00
CA SER A 187 2.96 16.53 -2.43
C SER A 187 2.81 15.20 -3.18
N CYS A 188 2.25 15.27 -4.37
CA CYS A 188 2.20 14.15 -5.30
C CYS A 188 3.06 14.49 -6.51
N THR A 189 3.78 13.50 -7.04
CA THR A 189 4.45 13.66 -8.33
C THR A 189 3.40 13.97 -9.41
N PRO A 190 3.56 15.03 -10.21
CA PRO A 190 2.66 15.25 -11.34
C PRO A 190 2.69 14.06 -12.31
N GLU A 191 1.53 13.55 -12.71
CA GLU A 191 1.45 12.48 -13.70
C GLU A 191 2.29 12.82 -14.94
N GLY A 192 3.25 11.95 -15.29
CA GLY A 192 4.12 12.11 -16.47
C GLY A 192 5.44 12.84 -16.26
N SER A 193 5.87 13.10 -15.02
CA SER A 193 7.17 13.71 -14.71
C SER A 193 8.34 12.72 -14.62
N ASP A 194 8.08 11.42 -14.71
CA ASP A 194 9.10 10.35 -14.57
C ASP A 194 9.76 9.93 -15.90
N PHE A 195 9.97 10.87 -16.85
CA PHE A 195 10.66 10.62 -18.12
C PHE A 195 11.87 11.51 -18.33
#